data_a6a1a1823eda176599f79eb1174ee8f0
#
_entry.id   a6a1a1823eda176599f79eb1174ee8f0
#
_cell.length_a   1.000
_cell.length_b   1.000
_cell.length_c   1.000
_cell.angle_alpha   90.00
_cell.angle_beta   90.00
_cell.angle_gamma   90.00
#
_symmetry.space_group_name_H-M   'P 1'
#
loop_
_entity.id
_entity.type
_entity.pdbx_description
1 polymer ?
#
loop_
_entity_poly.entity_id
_entity_poly.type
_entity_poly.pdbx_seq_one_letter_code
_entity_poly.pdbx_strand_id
1 'polypeptide(L)'
;MSAATENPAGSTTGSTALAVTGLSVAYGNVVAVHDATFTVTEGDACAITGPNGNGKSSILMGVTGMVRRRGEVTIFGAAAKNGDVRWAARHGLTLVPERRQLYPDLTAADNIILGCYTWTRSIGKARRSDPYRKAVDLFPELKPHLKQAAGTLSGGQQQMVAIARGLAADPKILAVDEPCLGLAEAVAKRVYDVLAQIHAAGTTLIVVEEAPRRALTLCNKRVEVRNGMAVNSQGDAASPDPDGPFPPGSPA
;
A
#
# COMPACT_ATOMS: atom_id res chain seq x y z
N MET A 1 -5.38 52.40 10.51
CA MET A 1 -6.43 51.37 10.35
C MET A 1 -5.92 50.40 9.28
N SER A 2 -5.30 49.32 9.70
CA SER A 2 -4.74 48.29 8.80
C SER A 2 -5.63 47.05 8.91
N ALA A 3 -6.25 46.67 7.81
CA ALA A 3 -7.10 45.50 7.72
C ALA A 3 -6.22 44.27 7.60
N ALA A 4 -6.27 43.41 8.60
CA ALA A 4 -5.69 42.09 8.54
C ALA A 4 -6.58 41.20 7.65
N THR A 5 -6.01 40.69 6.58
CA THR A 5 -6.63 39.71 5.69
C THR A 5 -6.53 38.33 6.37
N GLU A 6 -7.63 37.83 6.88
CA GLU A 6 -7.76 36.45 7.35
C GLU A 6 -7.69 35.52 6.16
N ASN A 7 -6.79 34.55 6.26
CA ASN A 7 -6.63 33.45 5.31
C ASN A 7 -7.45 32.23 5.81
N PRO A 8 -8.54 31.80 5.14
CA PRO A 8 -9.28 30.63 5.55
C PRO A 8 -8.75 29.38 4.81
N ALA A 9 -7.66 28.82 5.27
CA ALA A 9 -7.25 27.48 4.87
C ALA A 9 -7.25 26.60 6.11
N GLY A 10 -8.37 25.93 6.35
CA GLY A 10 -8.49 24.84 7.31
C GLY A 10 -7.65 23.64 6.86
N SER A 11 -6.34 23.67 7.13
CA SER A 11 -5.48 22.51 6.97
C SER A 11 -5.69 21.60 8.18
N THR A 12 -6.29 20.43 8.00
CA THR A 12 -6.17 19.30 8.92
C THR A 12 -4.68 18.93 9.02
N THR A 13 -4.03 19.38 10.08
CA THR A 13 -2.60 19.17 10.34
C THR A 13 -2.35 17.74 10.85
N GLY A 14 -2.56 16.74 10.00
CA GLY A 14 -2.05 15.38 10.26
C GLY A 14 -0.55 15.32 9.95
N SER A 15 0.23 14.55 10.72
CA SER A 15 1.65 14.33 10.43
C SER A 15 1.81 13.58 9.10
N THR A 16 2.84 13.90 8.31
CA THR A 16 3.13 13.20 7.05
C THR A 16 3.70 11.82 7.34
N ALA A 17 3.00 10.75 6.94
CA ALA A 17 3.46 9.38 7.06
C ALA A 17 4.46 9.01 5.95
N LEU A 18 4.15 9.42 4.72
CA LEU A 18 5.00 9.18 3.55
C LEU A 18 5.09 10.45 2.70
N ALA A 19 6.30 10.90 2.38
CA ALA A 19 6.50 11.89 1.32
C ALA A 19 7.44 11.33 0.26
N VAL A 20 7.08 11.56 -0.99
CA VAL A 20 7.80 11.15 -2.20
C VAL A 20 7.99 12.39 -3.05
N THR A 21 9.24 12.68 -3.44
CA THR A 21 9.59 13.86 -4.23
C THR A 21 10.52 13.47 -5.36
N GLY A 22 10.07 13.69 -6.60
CA GLY A 22 10.87 13.45 -7.80
C GLY A 22 11.29 11.99 -7.98
N LEU A 23 10.48 11.02 -7.51
CA LEU A 23 10.82 9.60 -7.59
C LEU A 23 10.91 9.14 -9.04
N SER A 24 12.06 8.60 -9.41
CA SER A 24 12.28 7.94 -10.69
C SER A 24 12.80 6.51 -10.48
N VAL A 25 12.24 5.56 -11.24
CA VAL A 25 12.61 4.14 -11.20
C VAL A 25 12.87 3.63 -12.61
N ALA A 26 13.99 2.95 -12.80
CA ALA A 26 14.36 2.36 -14.08
C ALA A 26 14.80 0.90 -13.93
N TYR A 27 14.46 0.08 -14.93
CA TYR A 27 14.87 -1.31 -15.09
C TYR A 27 15.75 -1.42 -16.35
N GLY A 28 17.06 -1.44 -16.14
CA GLY A 28 18.00 -1.31 -17.24
C GLY A 28 17.81 0.02 -17.97
N ASN A 29 17.48 -0.03 -19.26
CA ASN A 29 17.24 1.16 -20.10
C ASN A 29 15.78 1.62 -20.11
N VAL A 30 14.87 0.91 -19.43
CA VAL A 30 13.45 1.24 -19.41
C VAL A 30 13.13 2.05 -18.15
N VAL A 31 12.71 3.30 -18.31
CA VAL A 31 12.24 4.14 -17.21
C VAL A 31 10.76 3.83 -16.99
N ALA A 32 10.44 3.24 -15.84
CA ALA A 32 9.07 2.88 -15.46
C ALA A 32 8.35 4.00 -14.68
N VAL A 33 9.12 4.82 -13.96
CA VAL A 33 8.63 6.00 -13.24
C VAL A 33 9.58 7.15 -13.58
N HIS A 34 9.04 8.24 -14.12
CA HIS A 34 9.84 9.40 -14.54
C HIS A 34 9.94 10.46 -13.46
N ASP A 35 8.79 10.79 -12.85
CA ASP A 35 8.68 11.76 -11.78
C ASP A 35 7.40 11.48 -10.99
N ALA A 36 7.54 10.98 -9.77
CA ALA A 36 6.40 10.80 -8.89
C ALA A 36 6.61 11.67 -7.64
N THR A 37 5.65 12.58 -7.43
CA THR A 37 5.65 13.49 -6.29
C THR A 37 4.29 13.48 -5.63
N PHE A 38 4.22 12.97 -4.38
CA PHE A 38 2.98 12.90 -3.60
C PHE A 38 3.27 12.73 -2.11
N THR A 39 2.24 12.96 -1.30
CA THR A 39 2.30 12.79 0.16
C THR A 39 1.10 11.98 0.64
N VAL A 40 1.33 11.20 1.71
CA VAL A 40 0.27 10.48 2.44
C VAL A 40 0.36 10.89 3.91
N THR A 41 -0.75 11.33 4.47
CA THR A 41 -0.85 11.73 5.88
C THR A 41 -1.01 10.49 6.76
N GLU A 42 -0.54 10.54 7.99
CA GLU A 42 -0.74 9.48 8.97
C GLU A 42 -2.24 9.29 9.24
N GLY A 43 -2.68 8.02 9.22
CA GLY A 43 -4.09 7.67 9.40
C GLY A 43 -4.96 7.84 8.15
N ASP A 44 -4.42 8.29 7.00
CA ASP A 44 -5.17 8.32 5.74
C ASP A 44 -5.18 6.95 5.05
N ALA A 45 -6.17 6.74 4.19
CA ALA A 45 -6.17 5.71 3.17
C ALA A 45 -5.99 6.37 1.79
N CYS A 46 -4.91 6.02 1.11
CA CYS A 46 -4.54 6.60 -0.18
C CYS A 46 -4.64 5.56 -1.30
N ALA A 47 -5.38 5.87 -2.36
CA ALA A 47 -5.42 5.07 -3.58
C ALA A 47 -4.38 5.58 -4.58
N ILE A 48 -3.50 4.70 -5.07
CA ILE A 48 -2.64 4.95 -6.23
C ILE A 48 -3.30 4.27 -7.42
N THR A 49 -3.79 5.05 -8.39
CA THR A 49 -4.60 4.55 -9.49
C THR A 49 -3.99 4.91 -10.84
N GLY A 50 -4.32 4.15 -11.87
CA GLY A 50 -3.89 4.39 -13.25
C GLY A 50 -3.85 3.10 -14.06
N PRO A 51 -3.74 3.18 -15.40
CA PRO A 51 -3.70 2.02 -16.28
C PRO A 51 -2.54 1.06 -15.96
N ASN A 52 -2.67 -0.22 -16.36
CA ASN A 52 -1.59 -1.18 -16.21
C ASN A 52 -0.37 -0.76 -17.05
N GLY A 53 0.83 -1.06 -16.51
CA GLY A 53 2.10 -0.68 -17.13
C GLY A 53 2.53 0.78 -16.87
N ASN A 54 1.73 1.61 -16.19
CA ASN A 54 2.07 3.01 -15.94
C ASN A 54 2.99 3.25 -14.73
N GLY A 55 3.55 2.19 -14.13
CA GLY A 55 4.56 2.33 -13.08
C GLY A 55 4.04 2.31 -11.64
N LYS A 56 2.75 2.02 -11.38
CA LYS A 56 2.16 1.97 -10.03
C LYS A 56 2.95 1.08 -9.07
N SER A 57 3.14 -0.20 -9.42
CA SER A 57 3.94 -1.16 -8.62
C SER A 57 5.40 -0.73 -8.50
N SER A 58 5.96 -0.12 -9.56
CA SER A 58 7.34 0.40 -9.54
C SER A 58 7.50 1.55 -8.56
N ILE A 59 6.48 2.41 -8.39
CA ILE A 59 6.46 3.44 -7.34
C ILE A 59 6.58 2.77 -5.96
N LEU A 60 5.74 1.76 -5.66
CA LEU A 60 5.80 1.06 -4.37
C LEU A 60 7.14 0.35 -4.15
N MET A 61 7.68 -0.29 -5.19
CA MET A 61 8.99 -0.93 -5.12
C MET A 61 10.12 0.08 -4.87
N GLY A 62 10.05 1.26 -5.50
CA GLY A 62 10.99 2.35 -5.26
C GLY A 62 10.87 2.92 -3.84
N VAL A 63 9.64 3.18 -3.39
CA VAL A 63 9.34 3.71 -2.04
C VAL A 63 9.85 2.75 -0.95
N THR A 64 9.62 1.45 -1.11
CA THR A 64 10.06 0.42 -0.15
C THR A 64 11.56 0.09 -0.24
N GLY A 65 12.27 0.57 -1.27
CA GLY A 65 13.68 0.25 -1.49
C GLY A 65 13.91 -1.15 -2.09
N MET A 66 12.88 -1.81 -2.62
CA MET A 66 13.03 -3.09 -3.35
C MET A 66 13.78 -2.91 -4.66
N VAL A 67 13.66 -1.74 -5.27
CA VAL A 67 14.43 -1.34 -6.44
C VAL A 67 15.15 -0.02 -6.17
N ARG A 68 16.26 0.20 -6.88
CA ARG A 68 16.97 1.48 -6.80
C ARG A 68 16.14 2.57 -7.44
N ARG A 69 16.17 3.76 -6.85
CA ARG A 69 15.46 4.95 -7.31
C ARG A 69 16.36 6.18 -7.36
N ARG A 70 15.91 7.21 -8.06
CA ARG A 70 16.31 8.60 -7.85
C ARG A 70 15.18 9.33 -7.12
N GLY A 71 15.44 10.54 -6.67
CA GLY A 71 14.48 11.32 -5.90
C GLY A 71 14.50 10.96 -4.41
N GLU A 72 13.66 11.64 -3.65
CA GLU A 72 13.63 11.56 -2.20
C GLU A 72 12.36 10.86 -1.71
N VAL A 73 12.52 10.04 -0.68
CA VAL A 73 11.42 9.38 0.03
C VAL A 73 11.67 9.55 1.52
N THR A 74 10.66 10.03 2.25
CA THR A 74 10.70 10.06 3.71
C THR A 74 9.52 9.26 4.27
N ILE A 75 9.79 8.51 5.34
CA ILE A 75 8.80 7.73 6.08
C ILE A 75 8.80 8.28 7.50
N PHE A 76 7.67 8.86 7.94
CA PHE A 76 7.55 9.59 9.21
C PHE A 76 8.69 10.59 9.42
N GLY A 77 9.01 11.38 8.38
CA GLY A 77 10.07 12.39 8.39
C GLY A 77 11.50 11.85 8.29
N ALA A 78 11.72 10.54 8.40
CA ALA A 78 13.04 9.94 8.26
C ALA A 78 13.35 9.63 6.78
N ALA A 79 14.53 10.06 6.29
CA ALA A 79 14.95 9.83 4.91
C ALA A 79 15.18 8.34 4.62
N ALA A 80 14.46 7.80 3.64
CA ALA A 80 14.51 6.39 3.30
C ALA A 80 15.80 6.05 2.54
N LYS A 81 16.49 5.01 3.00
CA LYS A 81 17.70 4.51 2.35
C LYS A 81 17.37 3.85 1.02
N ASN A 82 18.05 4.26 -0.02
CA ASN A 82 17.89 3.71 -1.36
C ASN A 82 18.39 2.26 -1.43
N GLY A 83 17.53 1.34 -1.89
CA GLY A 83 17.86 -0.08 -2.00
C GLY A 83 17.92 -0.84 -0.65
N ASP A 84 17.31 -0.30 0.42
CA ASP A 84 17.27 -0.96 1.74
C ASP A 84 15.83 -1.22 2.18
N VAL A 85 15.29 -2.36 1.77
CA VAL A 85 13.94 -2.82 2.15
C VAL A 85 13.79 -2.97 3.67
N ARG A 86 14.85 -3.40 4.36
CA ARG A 86 14.81 -3.60 5.81
C ARG A 86 14.66 -2.27 6.54
N TRP A 87 15.25 -1.21 5.98
CA TRP A 87 15.11 0.12 6.52
C TRP A 87 13.64 0.56 6.49
N ALA A 88 12.96 0.44 5.34
CA ALA A 88 11.55 0.80 5.19
C ALA A 88 10.66 0.00 6.16
N ALA A 89 10.86 -1.31 6.23
CA ALA A 89 10.10 -2.18 7.14
C ALA A 89 10.28 -1.79 8.62
N ARG A 90 11.50 -1.47 9.05
CA ARG A 90 11.79 -1.01 10.43
C ARG A 90 11.21 0.36 10.76
N HIS A 91 10.95 1.19 9.73
CA HIS A 91 10.29 2.49 9.88
C HIS A 91 8.77 2.39 9.71
N GLY A 92 8.23 1.17 9.69
CA GLY A 92 6.80 0.90 9.72
C GLY A 92 6.11 0.80 8.36
N LEU A 93 6.84 0.78 7.25
CA LEU A 93 6.25 0.59 5.92
C LEU A 93 6.38 -0.87 5.47
N THR A 94 5.25 -1.54 5.24
CA THR A 94 5.21 -2.91 4.71
C THR A 94 4.45 -2.94 3.39
N LEU A 95 4.98 -3.68 2.42
CA LEU A 95 4.35 -3.92 1.12
C LEU A 95 3.81 -5.34 1.02
N VAL A 96 2.55 -5.48 0.63
CA VAL A 96 1.95 -6.70 0.13
C VAL A 96 1.94 -6.62 -1.40
N PRO A 97 2.80 -7.37 -2.10
CA PRO A 97 2.93 -7.27 -3.55
C PRO A 97 1.80 -7.99 -4.28
N GLU A 98 1.53 -7.59 -5.54
CA GLU A 98 0.51 -8.16 -6.43
C GLU A 98 0.57 -9.70 -6.51
N ARG A 99 1.76 -10.27 -6.71
CA ARG A 99 1.95 -11.73 -6.86
C ARG A 99 1.98 -12.51 -5.54
N ARG A 100 1.48 -11.94 -4.43
CA ARG A 100 1.42 -12.56 -3.09
C ARG A 100 2.77 -13.00 -2.53
N GLN A 101 3.65 -13.55 -3.36
CA GLN A 101 5.01 -14.03 -3.02
C GLN A 101 5.04 -14.92 -1.76
N LEU A 102 4.12 -15.88 -1.68
CA LEU A 102 4.11 -16.89 -0.62
C LEU A 102 5.16 -17.95 -0.90
N TYR A 103 5.65 -18.56 0.16
CA TYR A 103 6.45 -19.78 0.10
C TYR A 103 5.50 -20.96 0.04
N PRO A 104 5.35 -21.65 -1.12
CA PRO A 104 4.27 -22.61 -1.33
C PRO A 104 4.38 -23.83 -0.42
N ASP A 105 5.60 -24.26 -0.09
CA ASP A 105 5.87 -25.43 0.75
C ASP A 105 5.76 -25.15 2.25
N LEU A 106 5.75 -23.87 2.65
CA LEU A 106 5.50 -23.50 4.04
C LEU A 106 4.00 -23.45 4.32
N THR A 107 3.63 -23.73 5.57
CA THR A 107 2.24 -23.61 6.00
C THR A 107 1.75 -22.15 5.91
N ALA A 108 0.42 -21.95 5.87
CA ALA A 108 -0.16 -20.61 5.95
C ALA A 108 0.32 -19.88 7.21
N ALA A 109 0.34 -20.56 8.36
CA ALA A 109 0.84 -20.00 9.61
C ALA A 109 2.31 -19.58 9.52
N ASP A 110 3.16 -20.40 8.91
CA ASP A 110 4.59 -20.08 8.78
C ASP A 110 4.82 -18.92 7.82
N ASN A 111 4.04 -18.82 6.72
CA ASN A 111 4.05 -17.66 5.85
C ASN A 111 3.69 -16.36 6.62
N ILE A 112 2.66 -16.40 7.46
CA ILE A 112 2.27 -15.23 8.27
C ILE A 112 3.38 -14.86 9.26
N ILE A 113 3.99 -15.85 9.91
CA ILE A 113 5.10 -15.65 10.86
C ILE A 113 6.29 -14.93 10.23
N LEU A 114 6.55 -15.13 8.93
CA LEU A 114 7.63 -14.43 8.22
C LEU A 114 7.48 -12.90 8.31
N GLY A 115 6.27 -12.36 8.40
CA GLY A 115 6.04 -10.94 8.65
C GLY A 115 6.65 -10.45 9.96
N CYS A 116 6.67 -11.30 10.99
CA CYS A 116 7.24 -10.96 12.30
C CYS A 116 8.76 -10.78 12.30
N TYR A 117 9.47 -11.20 11.22
CA TYR A 117 10.94 -11.05 11.13
C TYR A 117 11.41 -9.59 11.09
N THR A 118 10.51 -8.64 10.90
CA THR A 118 10.79 -7.20 11.02
C THR A 118 11.24 -6.82 12.43
N TRP A 119 10.70 -7.48 13.46
CA TRP A 119 10.94 -7.17 14.87
C TRP A 119 11.38 -8.36 15.73
N THR A 120 11.25 -9.62 15.29
CA THR A 120 11.74 -10.80 16.03
C THR A 120 12.22 -11.90 15.09
N ARG A 121 13.28 -12.62 15.50
CA ARG A 121 13.77 -13.82 14.80
C ARG A 121 13.33 -15.11 15.48
N SER A 122 12.62 -15.03 16.63
CA SER A 122 12.13 -16.20 17.36
C SER A 122 10.73 -16.59 16.89
N ILE A 123 10.61 -17.74 16.24
CA ILE A 123 9.32 -18.31 15.80
C ILE A 123 8.36 -18.47 16.98
N GLY A 124 8.83 -18.96 18.11
CA GLY A 124 8.00 -19.12 19.32
C GLY A 124 7.48 -17.79 19.87
N LYS A 125 8.29 -16.70 19.81
CA LYS A 125 7.87 -15.34 20.18
C LYS A 125 6.88 -14.79 19.17
N ALA A 126 7.14 -14.98 17.87
CA ALA A 126 6.26 -14.55 16.79
C ALA A 126 4.85 -15.17 16.94
N ARG A 127 4.74 -16.49 17.10
CA ARG A 127 3.45 -17.20 17.23
C ARG A 127 2.61 -16.76 18.44
N ARG A 128 3.22 -16.27 19.50
CA ARG A 128 2.53 -15.79 20.72
C ARG A 128 2.31 -14.28 20.73
N SER A 129 2.75 -13.58 19.70
CA SER A 129 2.68 -12.12 19.64
C SER A 129 1.27 -11.62 19.29
N ASP A 130 0.98 -10.39 19.73
CA ASP A 130 -0.27 -9.72 19.38
C ASP A 130 -0.37 -9.41 17.88
N PRO A 131 0.70 -8.94 17.17
CA PRO A 131 0.62 -8.73 15.73
C PRO A 131 0.23 -9.98 14.95
N TYR A 132 0.81 -11.14 15.29
CA TYR A 132 0.44 -12.41 14.65
C TYR A 132 -1.03 -12.79 14.95
N ARG A 133 -1.47 -12.70 16.21
CA ARG A 133 -2.84 -13.03 16.59
C ARG A 133 -3.84 -12.11 15.90
N LYS A 134 -3.63 -10.80 15.94
CA LYS A 134 -4.47 -9.81 15.25
C LYS A 134 -4.56 -10.10 13.74
N ALA A 135 -3.42 -10.41 13.10
CA ALA A 135 -3.40 -10.73 11.68
C ALA A 135 -4.23 -11.97 11.33
N VAL A 136 -4.18 -13.03 12.17
CA VAL A 136 -4.99 -14.24 11.98
C VAL A 136 -6.46 -14.01 12.30
N ASP A 137 -6.78 -13.20 13.32
CA ASP A 137 -8.17 -12.95 13.75
C ASP A 137 -8.96 -12.11 12.74
N LEU A 138 -8.29 -11.29 11.93
CA LEU A 138 -8.91 -10.56 10.83
C LEU A 138 -9.39 -11.50 9.70
N PHE A 139 -8.84 -12.71 9.62
CA PHE A 139 -9.20 -13.70 8.62
C PHE A 139 -9.61 -15.03 9.28
N PRO A 140 -10.77 -15.10 9.96
CA PRO A 140 -11.24 -16.32 10.64
C PRO A 140 -11.35 -17.51 9.68
N GLU A 141 -11.60 -17.26 8.39
CA GLU A 141 -11.64 -18.25 7.32
C GLU A 141 -10.29 -18.98 7.13
N LEU A 142 -9.19 -18.39 7.53
CA LEU A 142 -7.86 -19.02 7.47
C LEU A 142 -7.59 -20.00 8.63
N LYS A 143 -8.32 -19.87 9.76
CA LYS A 143 -8.04 -20.69 10.96
C LYS A 143 -8.01 -22.20 10.71
N PRO A 144 -8.96 -22.79 9.94
CA PRO A 144 -8.91 -24.21 9.59
C PRO A 144 -7.72 -24.59 8.70
N HIS A 145 -7.17 -23.62 7.97
CA HIS A 145 -6.16 -23.83 6.94
C HIS A 145 -4.74 -23.47 7.39
N LEU A 146 -4.54 -22.99 8.62
CA LEU A 146 -3.25 -22.49 9.10
C LEU A 146 -2.11 -23.52 9.02
N LYS A 147 -2.44 -24.80 9.11
CA LYS A 147 -1.47 -25.92 9.03
C LYS A 147 -1.27 -26.45 7.61
N GLN A 148 -2.05 -26.00 6.63
CA GLN A 148 -1.92 -26.42 5.23
C GLN A 148 -0.78 -25.68 4.55
N ALA A 149 -0.12 -26.33 3.59
CA ALA A 149 0.87 -25.72 2.73
C ALA A 149 0.23 -24.60 1.90
N ALA A 150 0.85 -23.42 1.87
CA ALA A 150 0.28 -22.24 1.22
C ALA A 150 0.01 -22.47 -0.28
N GLY A 151 0.79 -23.30 -0.95
CA GLY A 151 0.58 -23.65 -2.36
C GLY A 151 -0.71 -24.42 -2.63
N THR A 152 -1.33 -25.07 -1.62
CA THR A 152 -2.58 -25.84 -1.76
C THR A 152 -3.84 -25.01 -1.48
N LEU A 153 -3.68 -23.76 -1.03
CA LEU A 153 -4.78 -22.85 -0.74
C LEU A 153 -5.40 -22.29 -2.03
N SER A 154 -6.68 -21.94 -1.97
CA SER A 154 -7.31 -21.16 -3.04
C SER A 154 -6.64 -19.80 -3.23
N GLY A 155 -6.78 -19.20 -4.42
CA GLY A 155 -6.22 -17.87 -4.69
C GLY A 155 -6.66 -16.80 -3.68
N GLY A 156 -7.92 -16.82 -3.24
CA GLY A 156 -8.43 -15.92 -2.21
C GLY A 156 -7.79 -16.16 -0.84
N GLN A 157 -7.65 -17.42 -0.43
CA GLN A 157 -6.97 -17.77 0.82
C GLN A 157 -5.48 -17.37 0.79
N GLN A 158 -4.81 -17.58 -0.33
CA GLN A 158 -3.42 -17.12 -0.51
C GLN A 158 -3.30 -15.59 -0.38
N GLN A 159 -4.26 -14.82 -0.92
CA GLN A 159 -4.30 -13.37 -0.77
C GLN A 159 -4.48 -12.96 0.70
N MET A 160 -5.39 -13.61 1.40
CA MET A 160 -5.59 -13.38 2.84
C MET A 160 -4.31 -13.68 3.65
N VAL A 161 -3.59 -14.77 3.32
CA VAL A 161 -2.30 -15.11 3.94
C VAL A 161 -1.24 -14.02 3.64
N ALA A 162 -1.20 -13.49 2.42
CA ALA A 162 -0.26 -12.44 2.05
C ALA A 162 -0.51 -11.14 2.83
N ILE A 163 -1.79 -10.73 2.95
CA ILE A 163 -2.18 -9.56 3.74
C ILE A 163 -1.89 -9.80 5.24
N ALA A 164 -2.26 -10.97 5.78
CA ALA A 164 -1.98 -11.33 7.17
C ALA A 164 -0.47 -11.32 7.47
N ARG A 165 0.37 -11.79 6.53
CA ARG A 165 1.83 -11.68 6.64
C ARG A 165 2.30 -10.23 6.71
N GLY A 166 1.72 -9.36 5.87
CA GLY A 166 2.01 -7.92 5.91
C GLY A 166 1.66 -7.30 7.26
N LEU A 167 0.51 -7.68 7.82
CA LEU A 167 0.03 -7.19 9.13
C LEU A 167 0.86 -7.72 10.30
N ALA A 168 1.36 -8.97 10.22
CA ALA A 168 2.22 -9.54 11.26
C ALA A 168 3.57 -8.81 11.40
N ALA A 169 3.93 -7.96 10.43
CA ALA A 169 5.04 -7.04 10.52
C ALA A 169 4.78 -5.86 11.47
N ASP A 170 3.56 -5.69 11.95
CA ASP A 170 3.09 -4.57 12.79
C ASP A 170 3.32 -3.20 12.11
N PRO A 171 2.81 -3.01 10.87
CA PRO A 171 3.11 -1.82 10.10
C PRO A 171 2.32 -0.60 10.56
N LYS A 172 2.95 0.59 10.47
CA LYS A 172 2.27 1.89 10.56
C LYS A 172 1.67 2.30 9.21
N ILE A 173 2.32 1.89 8.12
CA ILE A 173 1.85 2.05 6.74
C ILE A 173 1.80 0.67 6.10
N LEU A 174 0.62 0.23 5.67
CA LEU A 174 0.43 -0.98 4.88
C LEU A 174 0.15 -0.58 3.42
N ALA A 175 1.09 -0.88 2.54
CA ALA A 175 0.90 -0.74 1.09
C ALA A 175 0.46 -2.09 0.51
N VAL A 176 -0.60 -2.09 -0.31
CA VAL A 176 -1.14 -3.31 -0.93
C VAL A 176 -1.27 -3.06 -2.43
N ASP A 177 -0.58 -3.89 -3.21
CA ASP A 177 -0.54 -3.78 -4.66
C ASP A 177 -1.55 -4.76 -5.27
N GLU A 178 -2.55 -4.23 -5.99
CA GLU A 178 -3.61 -4.97 -6.68
C GLU A 178 -4.26 -6.06 -5.79
N PRO A 179 -4.84 -5.69 -4.62
CA PRO A 179 -5.29 -6.66 -3.61
C PRO A 179 -6.32 -7.67 -4.11
N CYS A 180 -7.04 -7.36 -5.18
CA CYS A 180 -8.17 -8.15 -5.66
C CYS A 180 -7.97 -8.75 -7.06
N LEU A 181 -6.78 -8.61 -7.64
CA LEU A 181 -6.51 -9.11 -8.99
C LEU A 181 -6.77 -10.62 -9.09
N GLY A 182 -7.65 -11.01 -10.03
CA GLY A 182 -8.00 -12.41 -10.31
C GLY A 182 -8.83 -13.08 -9.21
N LEU A 183 -9.44 -12.33 -8.29
CA LEU A 183 -10.32 -12.88 -7.26
C LEU A 183 -11.80 -12.79 -7.64
N ALA A 184 -12.58 -13.77 -7.16
CA ALA A 184 -14.04 -13.71 -7.25
C ALA A 184 -14.58 -12.52 -6.43
N GLU A 185 -15.70 -11.93 -6.86
CA GLU A 185 -16.29 -10.71 -6.29
C GLU A 185 -16.50 -10.80 -4.77
N ALA A 186 -17.02 -11.93 -4.27
CA ALA A 186 -17.25 -12.14 -2.84
C ALA A 186 -15.94 -12.11 -2.02
N VAL A 187 -14.84 -12.65 -2.59
CA VAL A 187 -13.53 -12.65 -1.94
C VAL A 187 -12.91 -11.25 -2.00
N ALA A 188 -13.05 -10.57 -3.13
CA ALA A 188 -12.59 -9.19 -3.29
C ALA A 188 -13.28 -8.26 -2.27
N LYS A 189 -14.61 -8.39 -2.13
CA LYS A 189 -15.36 -7.66 -1.09
C LYS A 189 -14.80 -7.94 0.30
N ARG A 190 -14.57 -9.21 0.64
CA ARG A 190 -14.03 -9.60 1.95
C ARG A 190 -12.64 -9.00 2.21
N VAL A 191 -11.77 -8.96 1.19
CA VAL A 191 -10.45 -8.32 1.29
C VAL A 191 -10.60 -6.83 1.62
N TYR A 192 -11.48 -6.10 0.92
CA TYR A 192 -11.72 -4.69 1.19
C TYR A 192 -12.36 -4.43 2.56
N ASP A 193 -13.29 -5.31 3.02
CA ASP A 193 -13.84 -5.23 4.37
C ASP A 193 -12.74 -5.35 5.44
N VAL A 194 -11.72 -6.20 5.21
CA VAL A 194 -10.56 -6.31 6.11
C VAL A 194 -9.65 -5.10 6.02
N LEU A 195 -9.36 -4.58 4.82
CA LEU A 195 -8.56 -3.36 4.67
C LEU A 195 -9.23 -2.17 5.38
N ALA A 196 -10.57 -2.07 5.32
CA ALA A 196 -11.32 -1.06 6.05
C ALA A 196 -11.16 -1.22 7.59
N GLN A 197 -11.21 -2.45 8.11
CA GLN A 197 -10.97 -2.71 9.54
C GLN A 197 -9.54 -2.32 9.96
N ILE A 198 -8.54 -2.62 9.12
CA ILE A 198 -7.13 -2.26 9.37
C ILE A 198 -6.98 -0.73 9.42
N HIS A 199 -7.60 -0.02 8.48
CA HIS A 199 -7.59 1.43 8.44
C HIS A 199 -8.31 2.03 9.67
N ALA A 200 -9.49 1.52 10.01
CA ALA A 200 -10.24 1.96 11.18
C ALA A 200 -9.48 1.73 12.51
N ALA A 201 -8.56 0.76 12.54
CA ALA A 201 -7.67 0.53 13.68
C ALA A 201 -6.46 1.51 13.71
N GLY A 202 -6.37 2.48 12.78
CA GLY A 202 -5.37 3.53 12.76
C GLY A 202 -4.16 3.28 11.84
N THR A 203 -4.14 2.18 11.09
CA THR A 203 -3.05 1.94 10.13
C THR A 203 -3.25 2.80 8.88
N THR A 204 -2.22 3.55 8.49
CA THR A 204 -2.19 4.26 7.20
C THR A 204 -2.19 3.25 6.06
N LEU A 205 -3.10 3.40 5.09
CA LEU A 205 -3.18 2.50 3.95
C LEU A 205 -2.71 3.16 2.65
N ILE A 206 -2.05 2.39 1.81
CA ILE A 206 -1.80 2.71 0.41
C ILE A 206 -2.30 1.52 -0.40
N VAL A 207 -3.32 1.73 -1.24
CA VAL A 207 -3.91 0.69 -2.09
C VAL A 207 -3.64 1.04 -3.55
N VAL A 208 -2.97 0.16 -4.26
CA VAL A 208 -2.76 0.31 -5.71
C VAL A 208 -3.82 -0.48 -6.44
N GLU A 209 -4.49 0.15 -7.38
CA GLU A 209 -5.54 -0.45 -8.22
C GLU A 209 -5.52 0.12 -9.63
N GLU A 210 -5.82 -0.70 -10.62
CA GLU A 210 -6.05 -0.24 -11.98
C GLU A 210 -7.37 0.53 -12.05
N ALA A 211 -8.45 -0.07 -11.57
CA ALA A 211 -9.79 0.51 -11.55
C ALA A 211 -10.11 1.14 -10.19
N PRO A 212 -10.32 2.45 -10.12
CA PRO A 212 -10.40 3.16 -8.84
C PRO A 212 -11.68 2.85 -8.03
N ARG A 213 -12.72 2.27 -8.63
CA ARG A 213 -14.05 2.15 -8.01
C ARG A 213 -14.02 1.56 -6.60
N ARG A 214 -13.32 0.43 -6.38
CA ARG A 214 -13.24 -0.20 -5.06
C ARG A 214 -12.34 0.58 -4.12
N ALA A 215 -11.17 1.01 -4.59
CA ALA A 215 -10.25 1.78 -3.77
C ALA A 215 -10.91 3.06 -3.23
N LEU A 216 -11.70 3.75 -4.04
CA LEU A 216 -12.39 4.99 -3.64
C LEU A 216 -13.52 4.79 -2.62
N THR A 217 -14.02 3.56 -2.40
CA THR A 217 -14.94 3.30 -1.28
C THR A 217 -14.24 3.30 0.07
N LEU A 218 -12.92 3.09 0.08
CA LEU A 218 -12.09 3.02 1.28
C LEU A 218 -11.17 4.23 1.42
N CYS A 219 -10.62 4.71 0.30
CA CYS A 219 -9.55 5.71 0.31
C CYS A 219 -10.12 7.13 0.22
N ASN A 220 -9.67 7.99 1.12
CA ASN A 220 -10.01 9.42 1.18
C ASN A 220 -9.02 10.31 0.40
N LYS A 221 -7.92 9.72 -0.09
CA LYS A 221 -6.89 10.37 -0.91
C LYS A 221 -6.67 9.58 -2.18
N ARG A 222 -6.29 10.28 -3.25
CA ARG A 222 -5.97 9.66 -4.54
C ARG A 222 -4.70 10.24 -5.13
N VAL A 223 -3.83 9.37 -5.61
CA VAL A 223 -2.68 9.67 -6.47
C VAL A 223 -2.95 9.04 -7.82
N GLU A 224 -2.94 9.84 -8.87
CA GLU A 224 -3.11 9.34 -10.22
C GLU A 224 -1.75 9.15 -10.89
N VAL A 225 -1.56 7.97 -11.52
CA VAL A 225 -0.33 7.62 -12.22
C VAL A 225 -0.61 7.50 -13.70
N ARG A 226 0.06 8.34 -14.50
CA ARG A 226 -0.01 8.31 -15.98
C ARG A 226 1.39 8.43 -16.56
N ASN A 227 1.73 7.54 -17.48
CA ASN A 227 3.01 7.54 -18.17
C ASN A 227 4.22 7.69 -17.23
N GLY A 228 4.22 6.98 -16.10
CA GLY A 228 5.31 7.02 -15.13
C GLY A 228 5.38 8.28 -14.27
N MET A 229 4.45 9.20 -14.40
CA MET A 229 4.32 10.39 -13.53
C MET A 229 3.19 10.20 -12.53
N ALA A 230 3.37 10.66 -11.31
CA ALA A 230 2.37 10.57 -10.26
C ALA A 230 2.26 11.90 -9.52
N VAL A 231 1.04 12.40 -9.43
CA VAL A 231 0.72 13.63 -8.69
C VAL A 231 -0.50 13.41 -7.80
N ASN A 232 -0.55 14.10 -6.67
CA ASN A 232 -1.76 14.15 -5.87
C ASN A 232 -2.89 14.75 -6.71
N SER A 233 -3.93 13.99 -6.97
CA SER A 233 -5.20 14.58 -7.36
C SER A 233 -5.83 15.13 -6.08
N GLN A 234 -5.85 16.46 -5.91
CA GLN A 234 -6.64 17.08 -4.85
C GLN A 234 -8.10 16.76 -5.12
N GLY A 235 -8.70 15.96 -4.22
CA GLY A 235 -10.05 15.50 -4.39
C GLY A 235 -11.06 16.61 -4.22
N ASP A 236 -11.92 16.76 -5.23
CA ASP A 236 -13.33 17.00 -4.97
C ASP A 236 -14.02 15.65 -4.82
N ALA A 237 -14.75 15.48 -3.73
CA ALA A 237 -15.64 14.34 -3.50
C ALA A 237 -16.90 14.41 -4.38
N ALA A 238 -16.77 14.89 -5.60
CA ALA A 238 -17.80 14.88 -6.64
C ALA A 238 -17.25 14.07 -7.81
N SER A 239 -17.87 12.93 -8.07
CA SER A 239 -17.60 12.01 -9.14
C SER A 239 -17.17 12.69 -10.45
N PRO A 240 -15.95 12.49 -10.96
CA PRO A 240 -15.75 12.63 -12.38
C PRO A 240 -16.18 11.30 -13.03
N ASP A 241 -16.97 11.44 -14.07
CA ASP A 241 -17.31 10.41 -15.04
C ASP A 241 -16.02 9.66 -15.45
N PRO A 242 -15.90 8.34 -15.21
CA PRO A 242 -14.71 7.60 -15.56
C PRO A 242 -14.44 7.55 -17.08
N ASP A 243 -15.39 7.95 -17.92
CA ASP A 243 -15.32 7.97 -19.37
C ASP A 243 -15.36 9.40 -19.96
N GLY A 244 -15.27 10.43 -19.13
CA GLY A 244 -15.30 11.82 -19.57
C GLY A 244 -14.01 12.25 -20.30
N PRO A 245 -14.10 13.10 -21.37
CA PRO A 245 -12.93 13.56 -22.10
C PRO A 245 -12.05 14.48 -21.26
N PHE A 246 -10.72 14.35 -21.43
CA PHE A 246 -9.71 15.18 -20.76
C PHE A 246 -9.89 16.66 -21.09
N PRO A 247 -9.62 17.56 -20.11
CA PRO A 247 -9.54 18.98 -20.41
C PRO A 247 -8.43 19.24 -21.45
N PRO A 248 -8.67 20.08 -22.47
CA PRO A 248 -7.67 20.43 -23.46
C PRO A 248 -6.59 21.31 -22.82
N GLY A 249 -5.32 20.90 -22.89
CA GLY A 249 -4.22 21.77 -22.47
C GLY A 249 -2.92 21.11 -22.02
N SER A 250 -2.69 19.81 -22.20
CA SER A 250 -1.38 19.22 -21.97
C SER A 250 -0.61 19.14 -23.30
N PRO A 251 0.61 19.72 -23.40
CA PRO A 251 1.43 19.59 -24.62
C PRO A 251 1.93 18.14 -24.76
N ALA A 252 2.01 17.72 -26.03
CA ALA A 252 2.47 16.42 -26.49
C ALA A 252 3.94 16.14 -26.16
#